data_ab890015a7d3a874108dbf14649a19fc
#
_entry.id   ab890015a7d3a874108dbf14649a19fc
#
_cell.length_a   1.000
_cell.length_b   1.000
_cell.length_c   1.000
_cell.angle_alpha   90.00
_cell.angle_beta   90.00
_cell.angle_gamma   90.00
#
_symmetry.space_group_name_H-M   'P 1'
#
loop_
_entity.id
_entity.type
_entity.pdbx_description
1 polymer ?
#
loop_
_entity_poly.entity_id
_entity_poly.type
_entity_poly.pdbx_seq_one_letter_code
_entity_poly.pdbx_strand_id
1 'polypeptide(L)'
;SNKETLYPKKRYWECMTMISVANGIMENAVNRFIEMSAIPENEQRPKAISRYENKILRSIEWIENKFEELTSDEMTMDQISVACALDYTTFRYTKDWSINCPNLNQWLEQITKLDFMKSTLPGVSFKYE
;
A
#
# COMPACT_ATOMS: atom_id res chain seq x y z
N SER A 1 0.14 -14.41 -18.12
CA SER A 1 0.15 -13.01 -18.44
C SER A 1 1.53 -12.57 -18.85
N ASN A 2 1.60 -11.57 -19.67
CA ASN A 2 2.85 -11.03 -20.14
C ASN A 2 3.07 -9.61 -19.60
N LYS A 3 4.23 -9.02 -19.94
CA LYS A 3 4.58 -7.69 -19.46
C LYS A 3 3.61 -6.61 -19.92
N GLU A 4 2.98 -6.79 -21.07
CA GLU A 4 2.02 -5.81 -21.57
C GLU A 4 0.77 -5.71 -20.71
N THR A 5 0.33 -6.83 -20.14
CA THR A 5 -0.80 -6.84 -19.22
C THR A 5 -0.44 -6.17 -17.91
N LEU A 6 0.76 -6.47 -17.36
CA LEU A 6 1.19 -5.89 -16.09
C LEU A 6 1.48 -4.39 -16.18
N TYR A 7 2.00 -3.94 -17.32
CA TYR A 7 2.37 -2.54 -17.54
C TYR A 7 1.64 -2.02 -18.77
N PRO A 8 0.38 -1.59 -18.64
CA PRO A 8 -0.43 -1.19 -19.79
C PRO A 8 0.16 0.01 -20.52
N LYS A 9 0.31 -0.10 -21.84
CA LYS A 9 0.93 0.94 -22.66
C LYS A 9 0.12 2.24 -22.68
N LYS A 10 -1.22 2.12 -22.72
CA LYS A 10 -2.11 3.28 -22.84
C LYS A 10 -2.11 4.19 -21.62
N ARG A 11 -1.74 3.65 -20.46
CA ARG A 11 -1.66 4.41 -19.22
C ARG A 11 -0.36 4.12 -18.47
N TYR A 12 0.72 4.04 -19.23
CA TYR A 12 2.02 3.68 -18.70
C TYR A 12 2.47 4.64 -17.59
N TRP A 13 2.36 5.94 -17.83
CA TRP A 13 2.82 6.94 -16.86
C TRP A 13 1.96 6.94 -15.60
N GLU A 14 0.65 6.80 -15.75
CA GLU A 14 -0.25 6.70 -14.61
C GLU A 14 0.07 5.45 -13.78
N CYS A 15 0.34 4.34 -14.44
CA CYS A 15 0.72 3.09 -13.79
C CYS A 15 2.04 3.27 -13.01
N MET A 16 3.06 3.85 -13.64
CA MET A 16 4.35 4.06 -13.00
C MET A 16 4.26 5.06 -11.84
N THR A 17 3.44 6.08 -11.96
CA THR A 17 3.21 7.04 -10.88
C THR A 17 2.55 6.34 -9.68
N MET A 18 1.56 5.51 -9.93
CA MET A 18 0.86 4.78 -8.89
C MET A 18 1.81 3.82 -8.16
N ILE A 19 2.67 3.11 -8.91
CA ILE A 19 3.70 2.23 -8.34
C ILE A 19 4.64 3.04 -7.45
N SER A 20 5.07 4.21 -7.91
CA SER A 20 5.97 5.07 -7.15
C SER A 20 5.34 5.53 -5.84
N VAL A 21 4.07 5.91 -5.86
CA VAL A 21 3.35 6.31 -4.64
C VAL A 21 3.23 5.12 -3.69
N ALA A 22 2.90 3.94 -4.21
CA ALA A 22 2.80 2.72 -3.39
C ALA A 22 4.15 2.38 -2.74
N ASN A 23 5.24 2.49 -3.50
CA ASN A 23 6.58 2.26 -2.95
C ASN A 23 6.93 3.26 -1.86
N GLY A 24 6.49 4.51 -2.00
CA GLY A 24 6.67 5.53 -0.97
C GLY A 24 5.92 5.21 0.31
N ILE A 25 4.72 4.67 0.20
CA ILE A 25 3.94 4.21 1.36
C ILE A 25 4.70 3.11 2.09
N MET A 26 5.20 2.10 1.35
CA MET A 26 5.97 1.01 1.91
C MET A 26 7.22 1.51 2.63
N GLU A 27 7.96 2.40 1.99
CA GLU A 27 9.18 2.96 2.55
C GLU A 27 8.91 3.69 3.86
N ASN A 28 7.89 4.52 3.90
CA ASN A 28 7.53 5.24 5.12
C ASN A 28 7.04 4.29 6.22
N ALA A 29 6.32 3.24 5.85
CA ALA A 29 5.86 2.24 6.83
C ALA A 29 7.04 1.46 7.42
N VAL A 30 8.03 1.10 6.58
CA VAL A 30 9.25 0.44 7.04
C VAL A 30 10.05 1.36 7.96
N ASN A 31 10.24 2.62 7.56
CA ASN A 31 10.99 3.60 8.35
C ASN A 31 10.34 3.82 9.71
N ARG A 32 9.01 3.91 9.74
CA ARG A 32 8.27 4.02 11.00
C ARG A 32 8.49 2.79 11.87
N PHE A 33 8.38 1.61 11.28
CA PHE A 33 8.57 0.36 12.02
C PHE A 33 9.98 0.27 12.61
N ILE A 34 11.00 0.62 11.84
CA ILE A 34 12.39 0.60 12.31
C ILE A 34 12.57 1.59 13.46
N GLU A 35 12.06 2.80 13.32
CA GLU A 35 12.17 3.82 14.39
C GLU A 35 11.55 3.33 15.68
N MET A 36 10.38 2.69 15.61
CA MET A 36 9.66 2.27 16.81
C MET A 36 10.13 0.95 17.39
N SER A 37 10.75 0.07 16.58
CA SER A 37 11.14 -1.25 17.08
C SER A 37 12.64 -1.41 17.32
N ALA A 38 13.49 -0.71 16.56
CA ALA A 38 14.94 -0.84 16.67
C ALA A 38 15.59 0.27 17.51
N ILE A 39 14.90 1.39 17.69
CA ILE A 39 15.41 2.52 18.47
C ILE A 39 14.79 2.49 19.87
N PRO A 40 15.58 2.62 20.95
CA PRO A 40 15.03 2.70 22.30
C PRO A 40 14.03 3.84 22.42
N GLU A 41 12.96 3.61 23.19
CA GLU A 41 11.84 4.56 23.29
C GLU A 41 12.29 6.00 23.59
N ASN A 42 13.23 6.17 24.51
CA ASN A 42 13.72 7.48 24.91
C ASN A 42 14.60 8.15 23.85
N GLU A 43 15.00 7.42 22.82
CA GLU A 43 15.80 7.95 21.70
C GLU A 43 15.00 8.07 20.42
N GLN A 44 13.76 7.60 20.41
CA GLN A 44 12.90 7.71 19.24
C GLN A 44 12.56 9.17 18.95
N ARG A 45 12.35 9.46 17.67
CA ARG A 45 12.09 10.83 17.19
C ARG A 45 10.61 11.00 16.87
N PRO A 46 9.81 11.54 17.82
CA PRO A 46 8.36 11.67 17.61
C PRO A 46 7.98 12.45 16.36
N LYS A 47 8.74 13.48 16.03
CA LYS A 47 8.46 14.28 14.82
C LYS A 47 8.71 13.50 13.54
N ALA A 48 9.73 12.63 13.53
CA ALA A 48 9.99 11.77 12.39
C ALA A 48 8.89 10.74 12.24
N ILE A 49 8.47 10.12 13.33
CA ILE A 49 7.38 9.14 13.34
C ILE A 49 6.10 9.77 12.79
N SER A 50 5.73 10.96 13.30
CA SER A 50 4.55 11.68 12.81
C SER A 50 4.64 12.00 11.32
N ARG A 51 5.84 12.33 10.85
CA ARG A 51 6.07 12.64 9.44
C ARG A 51 5.84 11.40 8.57
N TYR A 52 6.36 10.24 8.99
CA TYR A 52 6.11 8.98 8.28
C TYR A 52 4.62 8.65 8.24
N GLU A 53 3.94 8.76 9.38
CA GLU A 53 2.51 8.47 9.49
C GLU A 53 1.66 9.38 8.61
N ASN A 54 1.96 10.67 8.63
CA ASN A 54 1.23 11.64 7.81
C ASN A 54 1.43 11.39 6.32
N LYS A 55 2.65 11.05 5.91
CA LYS A 55 2.93 10.74 4.51
C LYS A 55 2.18 9.50 4.04
N ILE A 56 2.15 8.47 4.89
CA ILE A 56 1.42 7.24 4.58
C ILE A 56 -0.05 7.55 4.33
N LEU A 57 -0.70 8.22 5.28
CA LEU A 57 -2.14 8.48 5.19
C LEU A 57 -2.49 9.40 4.03
N ARG A 58 -1.71 10.46 3.81
CA ARG A 58 -1.94 11.35 2.68
C ARG A 58 -1.75 10.68 1.34
N SER A 59 -0.75 9.80 1.24
CA SER A 59 -0.50 9.05 0.01
C SER A 59 -1.65 8.08 -0.29
N ILE A 60 -2.16 7.41 0.73
CA ILE A 60 -3.30 6.49 0.57
C ILE A 60 -4.54 7.27 0.13
N GLU A 61 -4.80 8.43 0.74
CA GLU A 61 -5.93 9.28 0.35
C GLU A 61 -5.78 9.79 -1.09
N TRP A 62 -4.55 10.08 -1.50
CA TRP A 62 -4.28 10.46 -2.89
C TRP A 62 -4.67 9.33 -3.84
N ILE A 63 -4.33 8.08 -3.50
CA ILE A 63 -4.73 6.92 -4.30
C ILE A 63 -6.25 6.76 -4.32
N GLU A 64 -6.90 6.95 -3.17
CA GLU A 64 -8.37 6.88 -3.11
C GLU A 64 -9.01 7.87 -4.07
N ASN A 65 -8.48 9.10 -4.14
CA ASN A 65 -8.99 10.12 -5.04
C ASN A 65 -8.75 9.79 -6.52
N LYS A 66 -7.82 8.88 -6.80
CA LYS A 66 -7.51 8.42 -8.15
C LYS A 66 -7.88 6.95 -8.35
N PHE A 67 -8.81 6.47 -7.57
CA PHE A 67 -9.21 5.07 -7.57
C PHE A 67 -9.59 4.55 -8.96
N GLU A 68 -10.23 5.40 -9.78
CA GLU A 68 -10.63 5.01 -11.13
C GLU A 68 -9.43 4.70 -12.03
N GLU A 69 -8.29 5.34 -11.79
CA GLU A 69 -7.07 5.05 -12.55
C GLU A 69 -6.47 3.70 -12.17
N LEU A 70 -6.77 3.23 -10.96
CA LEU A 70 -6.27 1.96 -10.45
C LEU A 70 -7.07 0.77 -10.98
N THR A 71 -8.36 0.95 -11.21
CA THR A 71 -9.23 -0.15 -11.63
C THR A 71 -8.97 -0.57 -13.05
N SER A 72 -8.99 -1.89 -13.28
CA SER A 72 -8.76 -2.48 -14.59
C SER A 72 -9.39 -3.87 -14.60
N ASP A 73 -9.78 -4.35 -15.78
CA ASP A 73 -10.31 -5.70 -15.93
C ASP A 73 -9.23 -6.75 -15.68
N GLU A 74 -7.97 -6.39 -15.87
CA GLU A 74 -6.85 -7.29 -15.67
C GLU A 74 -5.97 -6.78 -14.54
N MET A 75 -5.31 -7.71 -13.83
CA MET A 75 -4.39 -7.35 -12.75
C MET A 75 -3.14 -6.70 -13.33
N THR A 76 -2.88 -5.47 -12.90
CA THR A 76 -1.73 -4.68 -13.35
C THR A 76 -0.76 -4.47 -12.19
N MET A 77 0.49 -4.11 -12.50
CA MET A 77 1.53 -3.98 -11.49
C MET A 77 1.22 -2.88 -10.47
N ASP A 78 0.56 -1.81 -10.89
CA ASP A 78 0.15 -0.75 -9.96
C ASP A 78 -0.88 -1.29 -8.94
N GLN A 79 -1.81 -2.13 -9.38
CA GLN A 79 -2.76 -2.76 -8.46
C GLN A 79 -2.05 -3.65 -7.45
N ILE A 80 -1.11 -4.46 -7.91
CA ILE A 80 -0.31 -5.33 -7.04
C ILE A 80 0.47 -4.49 -6.03
N SER A 81 1.13 -3.45 -6.49
CA SER A 81 1.94 -2.56 -5.63
C SER A 81 1.09 -1.87 -4.57
N VAL A 82 -0.07 -1.36 -4.96
CA VAL A 82 -0.98 -0.69 -4.03
C VAL A 82 -1.52 -1.70 -3.01
N ALA A 83 -1.93 -2.88 -3.46
CA ALA A 83 -2.44 -3.92 -2.55
C ALA A 83 -1.38 -4.30 -1.51
N CYS A 84 -0.14 -4.49 -1.95
CA CYS A 84 0.97 -4.80 -1.03
C CYS A 84 1.21 -3.66 -0.04
N ALA A 85 1.18 -2.41 -0.50
CA ALA A 85 1.40 -1.26 0.35
C ALA A 85 0.31 -1.10 1.42
N LEU A 86 -0.94 -1.27 1.03
CA LEU A 86 -2.07 -1.19 1.97
C LEU A 86 -2.05 -2.33 2.98
N ASP A 87 -1.77 -3.54 2.51
CA ASP A 87 -1.68 -4.70 3.39
C ASP A 87 -0.53 -4.55 4.38
N TYR A 88 0.63 -4.10 3.94
CA TYR A 88 1.78 -3.89 4.81
C TYR A 88 1.51 -2.77 5.82
N THR A 89 0.87 -1.68 5.40
CA THR A 89 0.49 -0.59 6.30
C THR A 89 -0.46 -1.10 7.39
N THR A 90 -1.42 -1.92 7.03
CA THR A 90 -2.34 -2.54 7.99
C THR A 90 -1.58 -3.43 8.96
N PHE A 91 -0.60 -4.20 8.47
CA PHE A 91 0.20 -5.11 9.27
C PHE A 91 1.11 -4.39 10.26
N ARG A 92 1.80 -3.33 9.79
CA ARG A 92 2.86 -2.68 10.59
C ARG A 92 2.42 -1.39 11.27
N TYR A 93 1.32 -0.79 10.84
CA TYR A 93 0.92 0.49 11.38
C TYR A 93 -0.57 0.51 11.75
N THR A 94 -1.47 0.69 10.79
CA THR A 94 -2.88 0.88 11.13
C THR A 94 -3.80 0.49 9.98
N LYS A 95 -5.02 0.11 10.33
CA LYS A 95 -6.14 -0.08 9.39
C LYS A 95 -6.96 1.21 9.27
N ASP A 96 -6.65 2.25 10.07
CA ASP A 96 -7.45 3.48 10.11
C ASP A 96 -7.47 4.23 8.78
N TRP A 97 -6.52 3.97 7.89
CA TRP A 97 -6.54 4.53 6.53
C TRP A 97 -7.85 4.22 5.82
N SER A 98 -8.50 3.12 6.15
CA SER A 98 -9.73 2.68 5.48
C SER A 98 -10.94 3.56 5.81
N ILE A 99 -10.89 4.32 6.90
CA ILE A 99 -12.00 5.18 7.31
C ILE A 99 -12.32 6.23 6.24
N ASN A 100 -11.30 6.85 5.68
CA ASN A 100 -11.45 7.87 4.65
C ASN A 100 -11.27 7.34 3.23
N CYS A 101 -11.06 6.03 3.08
CA CYS A 101 -10.76 5.40 1.79
C CYS A 101 -11.64 4.17 1.55
N PRO A 102 -12.97 4.37 1.46
CA PRO A 102 -13.90 3.24 1.35
C PRO A 102 -13.74 2.45 0.06
N ASN A 103 -13.42 3.10 -1.05
CA ASN A 103 -13.24 2.41 -2.32
C ASN A 103 -12.03 1.50 -2.30
N LEU A 104 -10.91 1.99 -1.77
CA LEU A 104 -9.70 1.19 -1.63
C LEU A 104 -9.90 0.03 -0.66
N ASN A 105 -10.62 0.27 0.43
CA ASN A 105 -10.86 -0.77 1.42
C ASN A 105 -11.67 -1.93 0.81
N GLN A 106 -12.75 -1.61 0.11
CA GLN A 106 -13.58 -2.61 -0.54
C GLN A 106 -12.80 -3.35 -1.62
N TRP A 107 -12.05 -2.60 -2.43
CA TRP A 107 -11.23 -3.17 -3.49
C TRP A 107 -10.16 -4.12 -2.94
N LEU A 108 -9.50 -3.73 -1.85
CA LEU A 108 -8.47 -4.57 -1.22
C LEU A 108 -9.06 -5.89 -0.71
N GLU A 109 -10.25 -5.85 -0.11
CA GLU A 109 -10.92 -7.05 0.36
C GLU A 109 -11.20 -8.02 -0.79
N GLN A 110 -11.59 -7.51 -1.95
CA GLN A 110 -11.86 -8.35 -3.12
C GLN A 110 -10.57 -8.92 -3.70
N ILE A 111 -9.53 -8.10 -3.80
CA ILE A 111 -8.26 -8.51 -4.41
C ILE A 111 -7.52 -9.55 -3.57
N THR A 112 -7.61 -9.45 -2.25
CA THR A 112 -6.95 -10.41 -1.35
C THR A 112 -7.55 -11.82 -1.43
N LYS A 113 -8.72 -11.95 -2.05
CA LYS A 113 -9.34 -13.27 -2.26
C LYS A 113 -8.74 -14.01 -3.45
N LEU A 114 -7.96 -13.34 -4.29
CA LEU A 114 -7.31 -13.98 -5.44
C LEU A 114 -6.14 -14.85 -4.96
N ASP A 115 -6.04 -16.06 -5.51
CA ASP A 115 -5.08 -17.05 -5.02
C ASP A 115 -3.63 -16.57 -5.06
N PHE A 116 -3.21 -15.91 -6.15
CA PHE A 116 -1.83 -15.45 -6.24
C PHE A 116 -1.54 -14.30 -5.27
N MET A 117 -2.53 -13.50 -4.92
CA MET A 117 -2.36 -12.44 -3.94
C MET A 117 -2.21 -12.99 -2.53
N LYS A 118 -2.92 -14.09 -2.23
CA LYS A 118 -2.84 -14.72 -0.91
C LYS A 118 -1.44 -15.15 -0.54
N SER A 119 -0.63 -15.55 -1.52
CA SER A 119 0.76 -15.97 -1.27
C SER A 119 1.73 -14.80 -1.24
N THR A 120 1.29 -13.59 -1.61
CA THR A 120 2.14 -12.42 -1.74
C THR A 120 2.00 -11.46 -0.57
N LEU A 121 0.79 -11.28 -0.05
CA LEU A 121 0.50 -10.28 0.99
C LEU A 121 0.87 -10.79 2.37
N PRO A 122 1.65 -10.01 3.16
CA PRO A 122 2.08 -10.42 4.50
C PRO A 122 0.93 -10.80 5.43
N GLY A 123 -0.13 -10.01 5.45
CA GLY A 123 -1.27 -10.25 6.33
C GLY A 123 -2.05 -11.49 6.01
N VAL A 124 -1.96 -11.96 4.77
CA VAL A 124 -2.62 -13.19 4.32
C VAL A 124 -1.71 -14.39 4.50
N SER A 125 -0.40 -14.20 4.18
CA SER A 125 0.57 -15.29 4.20
C SER A 125 1.04 -15.66 5.59
N PHE A 126 1.20 -14.68 6.48
CA PHE A 126 1.82 -14.90 7.79
C PHE A 126 0.83 -14.89 8.94
N LYS A 127 -0.43 -14.57 8.70
CA LYS A 127 -1.47 -14.45 9.71
C LYS A 127 -1.08 -13.44 10.81
N TYR A 128 -1.77 -12.34 10.87
CA TYR A 128 -1.56 -11.36 11.92
C TYR A 128 -1.95 -11.97 13.27
N GLU A 129 -1.11 -11.82 14.23
CA GLU A 129 -1.38 -12.23 15.60
C GLU A 129 -1.56 -11.03 16.48
#